data_3731843d3dbe484aa587f49be3a886e0
#
_entry.id   3731843d3dbe484aa587f49be3a886e0
#
_cell.length_a   1.000
_cell.length_b   1.000
_cell.length_c   1.000
_cell.angle_alpha   90.00
_cell.angle_beta   90.00
_cell.angle_gamma   90.00
#
_symmetry.space_group_name_H-M   'P 1'
#
loop_
_entity.id
_entity.type
_entity.pdbx_description
1 polymer ?
#
loop_
_entity_poly.entity_id
_entity_poly.type
_entity_poly.pdbx_seq_one_letter_code
_entity_poly.pdbx_strand_id
1 'polypeptide(L)' 'MNMPTVIIETWPIPPERKPEMMKKITKVFTDAGIPAQAVTIIIHETPLDNWGTAGEQHSITYKEMKR' A
#
# COMPACT_ATOMS: atom_id res chain seq x y z
N MET A 1 14.67 -5.39 19.86
CA MET A 1 13.90 -4.28 19.28
C MET A 1 13.20 -4.75 18.02
N ASN A 2 11.92 -4.46 17.92
CA ASN A 2 11.17 -4.79 16.71
C ASN A 2 11.49 -3.81 15.59
N MET A 3 11.64 -4.34 14.39
CA MET A 3 11.90 -3.51 13.22
C MET A 3 10.91 -3.94 12.13
N PRO A 4 9.66 -3.52 12.24
CA PRO A 4 8.64 -4.00 11.31
C PRO A 4 8.85 -3.48 9.89
N THR A 5 8.58 -4.37 8.94
CA THR A 5 8.53 -4.01 7.52
C THR A 5 7.12 -4.28 7.06
N VAL A 6 6.47 -3.25 6.52
CA VAL A 6 5.10 -3.34 6.03
C VAL A 6 5.15 -3.31 4.50
N ILE A 7 4.61 -4.35 3.90
CA ILE A 7 4.59 -4.46 2.44
C ILE A 7 3.15 -4.35 1.99
N ILE A 8 2.89 -3.39 1.10
CA ILE A 8 1.55 -3.14 0.58
C ILE A 8 1.53 -3.50 -0.89
N GLU A 9 0.63 -4.41 -1.25
CA GLU A 9 0.39 -4.74 -2.66
C GLU A 9 -0.90 -4.04 -3.04
N THR A 10 -0.86 -3.19 -4.05
CA THR A 10 -2.01 -2.35 -4.34
C THR A 10 -2.09 -1.98 -5.81
N TRP A 11 -3.26 -1.52 -6.21
CA TRP A 11 -3.43 -0.79 -7.47
C TRP A 11 -2.59 0.48 -7.39
N PRO A 12 -2.30 1.10 -8.55
CA PRO A 12 -1.55 2.37 -8.52
C PRO A 12 -2.23 3.42 -7.67
N ILE A 13 -1.42 4.15 -6.93
CA ILE A 13 -1.87 5.17 -5.99
C ILE A 13 -1.33 6.52 -6.47
N PRO A 14 -2.12 7.59 -6.40
CA PRO A 14 -1.59 8.92 -6.75
C PRO A 14 -0.34 9.21 -5.93
N PRO A 15 0.76 9.65 -6.59
CA PRO A 15 2.03 9.82 -5.87
C PRO A 15 1.94 10.77 -4.69
N GLU A 16 1.08 11.78 -4.79
CA GLU A 16 0.98 12.77 -3.71
C GLU A 16 0.37 12.21 -2.44
N ARG A 17 -0.27 11.04 -2.52
CA ARG A 17 -0.88 10.42 -1.35
C ARG A 17 0.07 9.54 -0.56
N LYS A 18 1.17 9.14 -1.18
CA LYS A 18 2.05 8.16 -0.55
C LYS A 18 2.73 8.67 0.72
N PRO A 19 3.22 9.92 0.77
CA PRO A 19 3.87 10.36 2.01
C PRO A 19 2.94 10.34 3.21
N GLU A 20 1.69 10.76 3.03
CA GLU A 20 0.73 10.77 4.13
C GLU A 20 0.40 9.35 4.58
N MET A 21 0.24 8.43 3.63
CA MET A 21 -0.03 7.04 3.96
C MET A 21 1.09 6.45 4.80
N MET A 22 2.33 6.74 4.42
CA MET A 22 3.48 6.23 5.15
C MET A 22 3.52 6.78 6.57
N LYS A 23 3.17 8.05 6.74
CA LYS A 23 3.12 8.64 8.07
C LYS A 23 2.06 7.98 8.93
N LYS A 24 0.88 7.76 8.38
CA LYS A 24 -0.22 7.17 9.14
C LYS A 24 0.05 5.72 9.51
N ILE A 25 0.63 4.96 8.59
CA ILE A 25 0.97 3.57 8.87
C ILE A 25 2.06 3.51 9.93
N THR A 26 3.06 4.38 9.82
CA THR A 26 4.13 4.44 10.82
C THR A 26 3.53 4.75 12.19
N LYS A 27 2.52 5.62 12.26
CA LYS A 27 1.92 5.99 13.53
C LYS A 27 1.31 4.79 14.25
N VAL A 28 0.78 3.82 13.52
CA VAL A 28 0.26 2.60 14.14
C VAL A 28 1.33 1.96 15.01
N PHE A 29 2.56 1.92 14.51
CA PHE A 29 3.66 1.28 15.24
C PHE A 29 4.25 2.20 16.31
N THR A 30 4.33 3.49 16.06
CA THR A 30 4.84 4.39 17.10
C THR A 30 3.88 4.46 18.28
N ASP A 31 2.57 4.35 18.03
CA ASP A 31 1.59 4.27 19.12
C ASP A 31 1.80 3.00 19.95
N ALA A 32 2.40 1.98 19.37
CA ALA A 32 2.70 0.74 20.09
C ALA A 32 4.09 0.75 20.73
N GLY A 33 4.78 1.89 20.69
CA GLY A 33 6.08 2.02 21.35
C GLY A 33 7.28 1.73 20.46
N ILE A 34 7.09 1.59 19.15
CA ILE A 34 8.19 1.29 18.24
C ILE A 34 8.71 2.61 17.65
N PRO A 35 10.03 2.85 17.69
CA PRO A 35 10.57 4.09 17.13
C PRO A 35 10.26 4.22 15.65
N ALA A 36 9.95 5.43 15.20
CA ALA A 36 9.56 5.67 13.81
C ALA A 36 10.63 5.21 12.84
N GLN A 37 11.90 5.41 13.17
CA GLN A 37 12.98 5.03 12.26
C GLN A 37 13.17 3.53 12.14
N ALA A 38 12.51 2.73 12.97
CA ALA A 38 12.55 1.28 12.86
C ALA A 38 11.47 0.73 11.93
N VAL A 39 10.54 1.58 11.47
CA VAL A 39 9.42 1.15 10.64
C VAL A 39 9.74 1.41 9.18
N THR A 40 9.71 0.34 8.38
CA THR A 40 9.94 0.45 6.93
C THR A 40 8.65 0.09 6.22
N ILE A 41 8.31 0.86 5.19
CA ILE A 41 7.09 0.63 4.42
C ILE A 41 7.47 0.54 2.95
N ILE A 42 7.00 -0.51 2.29
CA ILE A 42 7.23 -0.70 0.87
C ILE A 42 5.87 -0.80 0.19
N ILE A 43 5.67 0.00 -0.84
CA ILE A 43 4.44 -0.03 -1.62
C ILE A 43 4.75 -0.60 -2.99
N HIS A 44 4.15 -1.74 -3.29
CA HIS A 44 4.25 -2.36 -4.61
C HIS A 44 3.00 -2.02 -5.39
N GLU A 45 3.15 -1.18 -6.40
CA GLU A 45 2.03 -0.83 -7.26
C GLU A 45 2.05 -1.73 -8.48
N THR A 46 0.91 -2.34 -8.76
CA THR A 46 0.80 -3.25 -9.89
C THR A 46 -0.38 -2.79 -10.73
N PRO A 47 -0.19 -2.65 -12.05
CA PRO A 47 -1.31 -2.21 -12.91
C PRO A 47 -2.47 -3.18 -12.85
N LEU A 48 -3.67 -2.67 -13.09
CA LEU A 48 -4.88 -3.48 -13.00
C LEU A 48 -4.87 -4.68 -13.94
N ASP A 49 -4.11 -4.59 -15.03
CA ASP A 49 -3.98 -5.71 -15.96
C ASP A 49 -3.38 -6.93 -15.29
N ASN A 50 -2.62 -6.74 -14.24
CA ASN A 50 -1.92 -7.83 -13.56
C ASN A 50 -2.67 -8.35 -12.35
N TRP A 51 -3.86 -7.82 -12.09
CA TRP A 51 -4.70 -8.26 -10.97
C TRP A 51 -5.82 -9.13 -11.50
N GLY A 52 -6.10 -10.21 -10.79
CA GLY A 52 -7.21 -11.09 -11.14
C GLY A 52 -7.89 -11.58 -9.89
N THR A 53 -9.22 -11.64 -9.92
CA THR A 53 -10.01 -12.21 -8.84
C THR A 53 -11.13 -13.02 -9.46
N ALA A 54 -11.30 -14.24 -8.99
CA ALA A 54 -12.32 -15.15 -9.49
C ALA A 54 -12.19 -15.38 -11.01
N GLY A 55 -10.93 -15.36 -11.50
CA GLY A 55 -10.67 -15.58 -12.91
C GLY A 55 -10.89 -14.36 -13.79
N GLU A 56 -11.24 -13.20 -13.21
CA GLU A 56 -11.49 -11.98 -13.97
C GLU A 56 -10.38 -10.98 -13.74
N GLN A 57 -9.93 -10.38 -14.82
CA GLN A 57 -8.88 -9.36 -14.76
C GLN A 57 -9.49 -8.05 -14.27
N HIS A 58 -8.80 -7.38 -13.34
CA HIS A 58 -9.34 -6.17 -12.72
C HIS A 58 -9.56 -5.04 -13.71
N SER A 59 -8.69 -4.92 -14.72
CA SER A 59 -8.87 -3.87 -15.73
C SER A 59 -10.18 -4.01 -16.49
N ILE A 60 -10.72 -5.22 -16.55
CA ILE A 60 -12.01 -5.48 -17.20
C ILE A 60 -13.14 -5.32 -16.20
N THR A 61 -13.01 -5.94 -15.03
CA THR A 61 -14.05 -5.91 -14.01
C THR A 61 -14.33 -4.48 -13.53
N TYR A 62 -13.27 -3.69 -13.39
CA TYR A 62 -13.38 -2.36 -12.79
C TYR A 62 -13.05 -1.26 -13.78
N LYS A 63 -13.36 -1.48 -15.05
CA LYS A 63 -12.98 -0.50 -16.09
C LYS A 63 -13.67 0.85 -15.90
N GLU A 64 -14.77 0.89 -15.15
CA GLU A 64 -15.47 2.14 -14.86
C GLU A 64 -14.85 2.89 -13.70
N MET A 65 -13.95 2.27 -12.95
CA MET A 65 -13.34 2.89 -11.78
C MET A 65 -12.00 3.48 -12.17
N LYS A 66 -12.01 4.71 -12.60
CA LYS A 66 -10.79 5.39 -12.98
C LYS A 66 -10.12 6.02 -11.76
N ARG A 67 -8.79 6.01 -11.78
CA ARG A 67 -8.02 6.58 -10.67
C ARG A 67 -7.35 7.86 -11.12
#